data_7db1c000a434d542048e76700a471ae6
#
_entry.id   7db1c000a434d542048e76700a471ae6
#
_cell.length_a   1.000
_cell.length_b   1.000
_cell.length_c   1.000
_cell.angle_alpha   90.00
_cell.angle_beta   90.00
_cell.angle_gamma   90.00
#
_symmetry.space_group_name_H-M   'P 1'
#
loop_
_entity.id
_entity.type
_entity.pdbx_description
1 polymer ?
#
loop_
_entity_poly.entity_id
_entity_poly.type
_entity_poly.pdbx_seq_one_letter_code
_entity_poly.pdbx_strand_id
1 'polypeptide(L)'
;MALVPMKQILEEAKKKGYGVGAYNVNNMEQIQSIMAAAQETQSPVIIQASRGALKYSNFTYLGYLMKAAVIENPTIPVAMHLDHGNSLDSAKKAIDLGFSSVMIDGSLKEDGKTPSDYEYNVNVTRSVVEYAHKYGVTVEAEIGRLGGIEDGVGSGSAHITDPQEALQFVKDTGVDALAIAIGTSHGAYKFKGAKVLAFDVLQEVRKLIDIPIVLHGASSVPKELIDAVNKYGGKMPGAEGVPMEHLQKAIQLGVQKINVDTDGRLAMTATIRKVFTESPEKFDPRDYLGPARTALQGLIASKMKAFGTAGHASDYAPLTLEDMKKVYNK
;
A
#
# COMPACT_ATOMS: atom_id res chain seq x y z
N MET A 1 9.73 -18.22 8.94
CA MET A 1 10.21 -16.81 8.99
C MET A 1 9.09 -15.91 8.56
N ALA A 2 8.76 -14.85 9.31
CA ALA A 2 7.63 -13.98 9.00
C ALA A 2 7.93 -13.02 7.83
N LEU A 3 9.17 -12.51 7.69
CA LEU A 3 9.53 -11.63 6.57
C LEU A 3 9.66 -12.42 5.27
N VAL A 4 8.85 -12.04 4.28
CA VAL A 4 8.81 -12.68 2.96
C VAL A 4 8.90 -11.64 1.83
N PRO A 5 9.38 -12.02 0.64
CA PRO A 5 9.29 -11.18 -0.55
C PRO A 5 7.83 -10.88 -0.88
N MET A 6 7.50 -9.62 -1.20
CA MET A 6 6.12 -9.24 -1.57
C MET A 6 5.63 -10.01 -2.80
N LYS A 7 6.51 -10.30 -3.75
CA LYS A 7 6.19 -11.13 -4.93
C LYS A 7 5.54 -12.45 -4.53
N GLN A 8 6.04 -13.13 -3.51
CA GLN A 8 5.46 -14.40 -3.04
C GLN A 8 4.02 -14.22 -2.56
N ILE A 9 3.76 -13.17 -1.75
CA ILE A 9 2.39 -12.87 -1.27
C ILE A 9 1.45 -12.61 -2.45
N LEU A 10 1.87 -11.78 -3.40
CA LEU A 10 1.02 -11.36 -4.52
C LEU A 10 0.80 -12.47 -5.55
N GLU A 11 1.79 -13.31 -5.80
CA GLU A 11 1.64 -14.47 -6.69
C GLU A 11 0.68 -15.51 -6.10
N GLU A 12 0.71 -15.74 -4.79
CA GLU A 12 -0.25 -16.64 -4.14
C GLU A 12 -1.67 -16.03 -4.15
N ALA A 13 -1.79 -14.73 -3.89
CA ALA A 13 -3.06 -14.00 -4.01
C ALA A 13 -3.65 -14.12 -5.42
N LYS A 14 -2.79 -13.99 -6.46
CA LYS A 14 -3.18 -14.15 -7.86
C LYS A 14 -3.69 -15.56 -8.15
N LYS A 15 -3.00 -16.60 -7.69
CA LYS A 15 -3.39 -18.00 -7.89
C LYS A 15 -4.74 -18.32 -7.26
N LYS A 16 -5.03 -17.77 -6.09
CA LYS A 16 -6.23 -18.06 -5.30
C LYS A 16 -7.36 -17.04 -5.49
N GLY A 17 -7.12 -15.94 -6.20
CA GLY A 17 -8.13 -14.96 -6.56
C GLY A 17 -8.57 -14.04 -5.41
N TYR A 18 -7.66 -13.70 -4.47
CA TYR A 18 -7.91 -12.72 -3.43
C TYR A 18 -7.02 -11.47 -3.56
N GLY A 19 -7.38 -10.41 -2.86
CA GLY A 19 -6.58 -9.20 -2.78
C GLY A 19 -5.88 -9.09 -1.43
N VAL A 20 -4.72 -8.44 -1.39
CA VAL A 20 -3.94 -8.18 -0.18
C VAL A 20 -3.88 -6.68 0.08
N GLY A 21 -4.31 -6.27 1.27
CA GLY A 21 -4.16 -4.88 1.70
C GLY A 21 -2.70 -4.54 2.00
N ALA A 22 -2.25 -3.41 1.45
CA ALA A 22 -0.99 -2.78 1.82
C ALA A 22 -1.29 -1.56 2.68
N TYR A 23 -0.90 -1.63 3.94
CA TYR A 23 -1.33 -0.67 4.96
C TYR A 23 -0.20 0.26 5.34
N ASN A 24 -0.42 1.57 5.17
CA ASN A 24 0.58 2.59 5.50
C ASN A 24 0.74 2.77 7.01
N VAL A 25 2.00 2.94 7.43
CA VAL A 25 2.38 3.14 8.83
C VAL A 25 3.23 4.39 9.01
N ASN A 26 2.97 5.12 10.11
CA ASN A 26 3.73 6.29 10.53
C ASN A 26 4.24 6.17 11.97
N ASN A 27 3.67 5.25 12.75
CA ASN A 27 3.95 5.11 14.18
C ASN A 27 3.72 3.67 14.67
N MET A 28 4.05 3.43 15.93
CA MET A 28 3.94 2.13 16.58
C MET A 28 2.48 1.62 16.63
N GLU A 29 1.54 2.50 16.95
CA GLU A 29 0.14 2.12 17.15
C GLU A 29 -0.50 1.59 15.87
N GLN A 30 -0.17 2.18 14.72
CA GLN A 30 -0.63 1.69 13.41
C GLN A 30 -0.05 0.30 13.12
N ILE A 31 1.24 0.10 13.33
CA ILE A 31 1.90 -1.19 13.14
C ILE A 31 1.25 -2.27 14.03
N GLN A 32 1.06 -1.98 15.30
CA GLN A 32 0.44 -2.93 16.24
C GLN A 32 -1.00 -3.27 15.85
N SER A 33 -1.77 -2.29 15.38
CA SER A 33 -3.15 -2.49 14.91
C SER A 33 -3.22 -3.43 13.70
N ILE A 34 -2.35 -3.19 12.72
CA ILE A 34 -2.27 -3.97 11.48
C ILE A 34 -1.88 -5.41 11.80
N MET A 35 -0.86 -5.61 12.64
CA MET A 35 -0.41 -6.94 13.00
C MET A 35 -1.42 -7.70 13.85
N ALA A 36 -2.11 -7.04 14.77
CA ALA A 36 -3.19 -7.64 15.55
C ALA A 36 -4.36 -8.07 14.64
N ALA A 37 -4.74 -7.25 13.64
CA ALA A 37 -5.74 -7.62 12.65
C ALA A 37 -5.29 -8.81 11.78
N ALA A 38 -4.01 -8.85 11.37
CA ALA A 38 -3.45 -9.95 10.60
C ALA A 38 -3.45 -11.25 11.39
N GLN A 39 -3.13 -11.22 12.68
CA GLN A 39 -3.22 -12.38 13.57
C GLN A 39 -4.68 -12.83 13.79
N GLU A 40 -5.59 -11.89 14.07
CA GLU A 40 -7.02 -12.19 14.25
C GLU A 40 -7.61 -12.90 13.03
N THR A 41 -7.26 -12.43 11.84
CA THR A 41 -7.82 -12.93 10.58
C THR A 41 -6.96 -14.01 9.92
N GLN A 42 -5.79 -14.35 10.48
CA GLN A 42 -4.81 -15.26 9.87
C GLN A 42 -4.49 -14.86 8.43
N SER A 43 -4.13 -13.60 8.23
CA SER A 43 -3.90 -12.99 6.92
C SER A 43 -2.41 -12.72 6.68
N PRO A 44 -1.86 -13.01 5.49
CA PRO A 44 -0.61 -12.37 5.07
C PRO A 44 -0.81 -10.87 4.94
N VAL A 45 0.23 -10.07 5.14
CA VAL A 45 0.11 -8.62 5.20
C VAL A 45 1.29 -7.88 4.57
N ILE A 46 1.00 -6.75 3.95
CA ILE A 46 2.01 -5.78 3.50
C ILE A 46 1.94 -4.57 4.42
N ILE A 47 2.98 -4.36 5.23
CA ILE A 47 3.16 -3.11 5.97
C ILE A 47 4.04 -2.18 5.13
N GLN A 48 3.58 -0.97 4.87
CA GLN A 48 4.27 -0.06 3.97
C GLN A 48 4.52 1.31 4.58
N ALA A 49 5.67 1.90 4.24
CA ALA A 49 6.04 3.23 4.67
C ALA A 49 6.34 4.11 3.45
N SER A 50 5.63 5.22 3.32
CA SER A 50 5.93 6.25 2.34
C SER A 50 7.19 7.02 2.70
N ARG A 51 7.77 7.75 1.72
CA ARG A 51 8.88 8.67 2.00
C ARG A 51 8.51 9.71 3.06
N GLY A 52 7.25 10.19 3.03
CA GLY A 52 6.73 11.12 4.02
C GLY A 52 6.72 10.52 5.43
N ALA A 53 6.25 9.30 5.58
CA ALA A 53 6.25 8.56 6.84
C ALA A 53 7.67 8.32 7.37
N LEU A 54 8.58 7.86 6.50
CA LEU A 54 9.98 7.63 6.85
C LEU A 54 10.71 8.93 7.24
N LYS A 55 10.39 10.05 6.60
CA LYS A 55 10.94 11.36 6.98
C LYS A 55 10.38 11.84 8.32
N TYR A 56 9.07 11.69 8.55
CA TYR A 56 8.40 12.10 9.79
C TYR A 56 8.91 11.31 10.99
N SER A 57 8.93 9.99 10.91
CA SER A 57 9.30 9.10 12.02
C SER A 57 10.80 8.84 12.12
N ASN A 58 11.62 9.33 11.18
CA ASN A 58 12.99 8.93 10.92
C ASN A 58 13.08 7.48 10.38
N PHE A 59 13.91 7.27 9.36
CA PHE A 59 14.10 5.97 8.69
C PHE A 59 14.44 4.84 9.67
N THR A 60 15.35 5.10 10.60
CA THR A 60 15.79 4.11 11.57
C THR A 60 14.67 3.70 12.51
N TYR A 61 13.99 4.66 13.13
CA TYR A 61 12.91 4.35 14.08
C TYR A 61 11.78 3.55 13.42
N LEU A 62 11.26 4.03 12.30
CA LEU A 62 10.15 3.35 11.64
C LEU A 62 10.55 1.98 11.09
N GLY A 63 11.75 1.88 10.49
CA GLY A 63 12.29 0.63 9.99
C GLY A 63 12.45 -0.42 11.10
N TYR A 64 12.95 -0.05 12.27
CA TYR A 64 13.06 -0.96 13.41
C TYR A 64 11.71 -1.32 14.03
N LEU A 65 10.73 -0.41 14.07
CA LEU A 65 9.37 -0.74 14.47
C LEU A 65 8.73 -1.76 13.52
N MET A 66 8.92 -1.61 12.21
CA MET A 66 8.45 -2.59 11.22
C MET A 66 9.17 -3.96 11.39
N LYS A 67 10.49 -3.95 11.66
CA LYS A 67 11.21 -5.20 11.99
C LYS A 67 10.69 -5.86 13.27
N ALA A 68 10.39 -5.09 14.30
CA ALA A 68 9.80 -5.61 15.53
C ALA A 68 8.47 -6.31 15.24
N ALA A 69 7.63 -5.74 14.36
CA ALA A 69 6.38 -6.38 13.94
C ALA A 69 6.61 -7.77 13.31
N VAL A 70 7.65 -7.91 12.48
CA VAL A 70 8.03 -9.21 11.88
C VAL A 70 8.48 -10.22 12.95
N ILE A 71 9.31 -9.77 13.91
CA ILE A 71 9.87 -10.62 14.97
C ILE A 71 8.76 -11.14 15.91
N GLU A 72 7.86 -10.24 16.31
CA GLU A 72 6.76 -10.54 17.26
C GLU A 72 5.65 -11.43 16.62
N ASN A 73 5.63 -11.55 15.29
CA ASN A 73 4.57 -12.26 14.58
C ASN A 73 5.12 -13.36 13.66
N PRO A 74 5.81 -14.38 14.19
CA PRO A 74 6.57 -15.35 13.40
C PRO A 74 5.71 -16.24 12.49
N THR A 75 4.40 -16.32 12.71
CA THR A 75 3.46 -17.14 11.96
C THR A 75 2.71 -16.39 10.86
N ILE A 76 2.81 -15.07 10.84
CA ILE A 76 2.16 -14.22 9.84
C ILE A 76 3.18 -13.83 8.76
N PRO A 77 2.94 -14.17 7.48
CA PRO A 77 3.78 -13.68 6.39
C PRO A 77 3.65 -12.15 6.24
N VAL A 78 4.77 -11.45 6.35
CA VAL A 78 4.83 -9.98 6.30
C VAL A 78 5.80 -9.56 5.21
N ALA A 79 5.36 -8.67 4.32
CA ALA A 79 6.26 -7.90 3.47
C ALA A 79 6.43 -6.48 4.06
N MET A 80 7.69 -6.06 4.23
CA MET A 80 8.04 -4.67 4.53
C MET A 80 8.26 -3.95 3.20
N HIS A 81 7.47 -2.92 2.91
CA HIS A 81 7.43 -2.27 1.61
C HIS A 81 7.70 -0.76 1.68
N LEU A 82 8.61 -0.26 0.83
CA LEU A 82 8.76 1.17 0.57
C LEU A 82 7.67 1.60 -0.43
N ASP A 83 6.83 2.52 -0.02
CA ASP A 83 5.74 3.08 -0.82
C ASP A 83 6.18 4.43 -1.45
N HIS A 84 5.95 4.62 -2.75
CA HIS A 84 6.32 5.81 -3.52
C HIS A 84 7.80 6.27 -3.35
N GLY A 85 8.76 5.33 -3.52
CA GLY A 85 10.16 5.68 -3.71
C GLY A 85 10.35 6.54 -4.96
N ASN A 86 11.25 7.53 -4.93
CA ASN A 86 11.44 8.49 -6.03
C ASN A 86 12.82 8.41 -6.69
N SER A 87 13.67 7.52 -6.23
CA SER A 87 15.05 7.39 -6.73
C SER A 87 15.65 6.06 -6.32
N LEU A 88 16.72 5.67 -6.99
CA LEU A 88 17.53 4.50 -6.61
C LEU A 88 18.08 4.64 -5.19
N ASP A 89 18.42 5.85 -4.74
CA ASP A 89 18.92 6.09 -3.38
C ASP A 89 17.86 5.80 -2.31
N SER A 90 16.60 6.19 -2.54
CA SER A 90 15.50 5.87 -1.61
C SER A 90 15.26 4.35 -1.52
N ALA A 91 15.34 3.65 -2.64
CA ALA A 91 15.22 2.19 -2.68
C ALA A 91 16.40 1.50 -1.95
N LYS A 92 17.64 1.94 -2.18
CA LYS A 92 18.82 1.43 -1.47
C LYS A 92 18.69 1.57 0.04
N LYS A 93 18.32 2.75 0.54
CA LYS A 93 18.12 2.98 1.97
C LYS A 93 17.08 2.06 2.59
N ALA A 94 15.98 1.78 1.89
CA ALA A 94 14.97 0.83 2.37
C ALA A 94 15.51 -0.61 2.38
N ILE A 95 16.23 -1.03 1.34
CA ILE A 95 16.86 -2.36 1.26
C ILE A 95 17.88 -2.53 2.39
N ASP A 96 18.72 -1.54 2.65
CA ASP A 96 19.71 -1.56 3.76
C ASP A 96 19.03 -1.67 5.13
N LEU A 97 17.83 -1.11 5.29
CA LEU A 97 16.98 -1.30 6.45
C LEU A 97 16.26 -2.65 6.48
N GLY A 98 16.47 -3.53 5.51
CA GLY A 98 15.89 -4.87 5.47
C GLY A 98 14.44 -4.93 4.98
N PHE A 99 14.01 -3.96 4.19
CA PHE A 99 12.74 -4.05 3.48
C PHE A 99 12.80 -5.19 2.46
N SER A 100 11.73 -5.97 2.36
CA SER A 100 11.62 -7.09 1.42
C SER A 100 10.99 -6.70 0.09
N SER A 101 10.55 -5.44 -0.02
CA SER A 101 9.96 -4.87 -1.23
C SER A 101 10.16 -3.36 -1.28
N VAL A 102 10.31 -2.84 -2.49
CA VAL A 102 10.39 -1.41 -2.75
C VAL A 102 9.52 -1.05 -3.96
N MET A 103 8.87 0.11 -3.91
CA MET A 103 8.27 0.73 -5.08
C MET A 103 9.13 1.89 -5.57
N ILE A 104 9.21 2.00 -6.88
CA ILE A 104 9.73 3.18 -7.58
C ILE A 104 8.62 3.84 -8.38
N ASP A 105 8.28 5.07 -8.04
CA ASP A 105 7.32 5.88 -8.77
C ASP A 105 8.06 6.77 -9.77
N GLY A 106 8.34 6.22 -10.95
CA GLY A 106 8.96 6.94 -12.06
C GLY A 106 7.96 7.69 -12.94
N SER A 107 6.66 7.67 -12.63
CA SER A 107 5.64 8.49 -13.32
C SER A 107 5.81 9.99 -13.04
N LEU A 108 6.52 10.31 -11.96
CA LEU A 108 6.94 11.64 -11.56
C LEU A 108 8.47 11.73 -11.49
N LYS A 109 9.01 12.95 -11.66
CA LYS A 109 10.42 13.23 -11.40
C LYS A 109 10.74 13.10 -9.90
N GLU A 110 12.01 13.15 -9.52
CA GLU A 110 12.46 13.02 -8.11
C GLU A 110 11.79 14.01 -7.13
N ASP A 111 11.29 15.14 -7.62
CA ASP A 111 10.55 16.11 -6.81
C ASP A 111 9.18 15.59 -6.35
N GLY A 112 8.70 14.48 -6.92
CA GLY A 112 7.42 13.87 -6.64
C GLY A 112 6.22 14.68 -7.12
N LYS A 113 6.40 15.62 -8.05
CA LYS A 113 5.38 16.54 -8.54
C LYS A 113 5.38 16.71 -10.05
N THR A 114 6.56 16.84 -10.66
CA THR A 114 6.72 17.06 -12.09
C THR A 114 6.49 15.75 -12.85
N PRO A 115 5.52 15.67 -13.77
CA PRO A 115 5.32 14.50 -14.60
C PRO A 115 6.58 14.14 -15.39
N SER A 116 6.86 12.85 -15.49
CA SER A 116 7.94 12.31 -16.29
C SER A 116 7.43 11.83 -17.66
N ASP A 117 8.37 11.50 -18.56
CA ASP A 117 8.11 10.75 -19.77
C ASP A 117 8.36 9.25 -19.56
N TYR A 118 7.96 8.44 -20.54
CA TYR A 118 8.09 6.99 -20.52
C TYR A 118 9.55 6.55 -20.37
N GLU A 119 10.48 7.16 -21.11
CA GLU A 119 11.89 6.78 -21.10
C GLU A 119 12.52 7.01 -19.71
N TYR A 120 12.22 8.12 -19.08
CA TYR A 120 12.66 8.38 -17.70
C TYR A 120 12.11 7.32 -16.74
N ASN A 121 10.80 7.01 -16.81
CA ASN A 121 10.18 6.00 -15.94
C ASN A 121 10.84 4.63 -16.14
N VAL A 122 11.05 4.20 -17.39
CA VAL A 122 11.75 2.94 -17.70
C VAL A 122 13.16 2.93 -17.12
N ASN A 123 13.94 3.99 -17.32
CA ASN A 123 15.33 4.04 -16.91
C ASN A 123 15.49 4.00 -15.39
N VAL A 124 14.70 4.79 -14.64
CA VAL A 124 14.76 4.78 -13.17
C VAL A 124 14.26 3.45 -12.61
N THR A 125 13.17 2.90 -13.14
CA THR A 125 12.61 1.61 -12.72
C THR A 125 13.61 0.48 -12.95
N ARG A 126 14.20 0.39 -14.14
CA ARG A 126 15.22 -0.62 -14.46
C ARG A 126 16.40 -0.57 -13.49
N SER A 127 16.89 0.64 -13.18
CA SER A 127 18.01 0.80 -12.24
C SER A 127 17.70 0.27 -10.84
N VAL A 128 16.46 0.44 -10.39
CA VAL A 128 15.97 -0.10 -9.10
C VAL A 128 15.81 -1.61 -9.18
N VAL A 129 15.23 -2.15 -10.25
CA VAL A 129 15.08 -3.60 -10.47
C VAL A 129 16.45 -4.29 -10.45
N GLU A 130 17.41 -3.81 -11.25
CA GLU A 130 18.76 -4.37 -11.30
C GLU A 130 19.48 -4.34 -9.94
N TYR A 131 19.24 -3.33 -9.14
CA TYR A 131 19.81 -3.26 -7.79
C TYR A 131 19.07 -4.18 -6.82
N ALA A 132 17.75 -4.07 -6.71
CA ALA A 132 16.93 -4.77 -5.70
C ALA A 132 16.99 -6.29 -5.89
N HIS A 133 16.95 -6.81 -7.11
CA HIS A 133 17.00 -8.24 -7.40
C HIS A 133 18.31 -8.90 -6.91
N LYS A 134 19.43 -8.18 -6.84
CA LYS A 134 20.68 -8.68 -6.22
C LYS A 134 20.53 -9.02 -4.74
N TYR A 135 19.54 -8.45 -4.08
CA TYR A 135 19.22 -8.67 -2.67
C TYR A 135 17.96 -9.52 -2.47
N GLY A 136 17.33 -10.02 -3.54
CA GLY A 136 16.09 -10.81 -3.48
C GLY A 136 14.86 -9.95 -3.16
N VAL A 137 14.95 -8.64 -3.29
CA VAL A 137 13.91 -7.67 -2.95
C VAL A 137 12.96 -7.46 -4.14
N THR A 138 11.66 -7.55 -3.90
CA THR A 138 10.61 -7.32 -4.89
C THR A 138 10.53 -5.86 -5.31
N VAL A 139 10.33 -5.59 -6.58
CA VAL A 139 10.14 -4.24 -7.11
C VAL A 139 8.74 -4.05 -7.66
N GLU A 140 8.06 -3.01 -7.17
CA GLU A 140 6.82 -2.47 -7.72
C GLU A 140 7.15 -1.17 -8.49
N ALA A 141 6.44 -0.92 -9.58
CA ALA A 141 6.50 0.36 -10.29
C ALA A 141 5.11 0.84 -10.67
N GLU A 142 5.01 2.07 -11.14
CA GLU A 142 3.75 2.69 -11.54
C GLU A 142 3.79 3.18 -12.99
N ILE A 143 2.68 2.95 -13.73
CA ILE A 143 2.46 3.52 -15.04
C ILE A 143 1.06 4.15 -15.14
N GLY A 144 0.94 5.20 -15.93
CA GLY A 144 -0.16 6.15 -15.82
C GLY A 144 0.13 7.15 -14.71
N ARG A 145 -0.85 7.92 -14.31
CA ARG A 145 -0.74 8.88 -13.18
C ARG A 145 -2.03 8.97 -12.42
N LEU A 146 -1.93 8.86 -11.10
CA LEU A 146 -3.08 9.14 -10.24
C LEU A 146 -3.25 10.64 -10.02
N GLY A 147 -4.50 11.07 -9.89
CA GLY A 147 -4.82 12.41 -9.41
C GLY A 147 -4.65 12.54 -7.90
N GLY A 148 -4.72 13.77 -7.39
CA GLY A 148 -4.63 14.05 -5.96
C GLY A 148 -3.20 14.12 -5.43
N ILE A 149 -3.06 14.38 -4.14
CA ILE A 149 -1.78 14.50 -3.45
C ILE A 149 -1.87 13.73 -2.13
N GLU A 150 -0.89 12.89 -1.84
CA GLU A 150 -0.71 12.18 -0.57
C GLU A 150 0.77 12.27 -0.16
N ASP A 151 1.04 12.66 1.08
CA ASP A 151 2.39 12.88 1.62
C ASP A 151 3.29 13.82 0.77
N GLY A 152 2.66 14.77 0.05
CA GLY A 152 3.37 15.71 -0.82
C GLY A 152 3.77 15.15 -2.19
N VAL A 153 3.34 13.93 -2.51
CA VAL A 153 3.52 13.26 -3.80
C VAL A 153 2.21 13.27 -4.58
N GLY A 154 2.27 13.52 -5.87
CA GLY A 154 1.13 13.47 -6.78
C GLY A 154 1.04 14.66 -7.73
N SER A 155 0.21 14.53 -8.75
CA SER A 155 -0.08 15.58 -9.74
C SER A 155 -1.56 15.96 -9.73
N GLY A 156 -1.88 17.16 -10.20
CA GLY A 156 -3.25 17.62 -10.31
C GLY A 156 -4.08 16.95 -11.41
N SER A 157 -3.45 16.17 -12.30
CA SER A 157 -4.09 15.51 -13.44
C SER A 157 -3.88 14.00 -13.40
N ALA A 158 -4.99 13.24 -13.45
CA ALA A 158 -4.94 11.80 -13.66
C ALA A 158 -4.70 11.48 -15.14
N HIS A 159 -4.00 10.37 -15.41
CA HIS A 159 -3.84 9.80 -16.74
C HIS A 159 -4.06 8.30 -16.65
N ILE A 160 -5.14 7.81 -17.28
CA ILE A 160 -5.49 6.39 -17.30
C ILE A 160 -4.40 5.61 -18.04
N THR A 161 -4.03 4.46 -17.50
CA THR A 161 -3.01 3.58 -18.08
C THR A 161 -3.44 3.06 -19.44
N ASP A 162 -2.55 3.16 -20.44
CA ASP A 162 -2.71 2.47 -21.72
C ASP A 162 -2.25 1.00 -21.57
N PRO A 163 -3.07 0.01 -21.96
CA PRO A 163 -2.73 -1.40 -21.79
C PRO A 163 -1.50 -1.86 -22.59
N GLN A 164 -1.25 -1.30 -23.77
CA GLN A 164 -0.08 -1.67 -24.58
C GLN A 164 1.20 -1.05 -24.01
N GLU A 165 1.10 0.17 -23.50
CA GLU A 165 2.20 0.82 -22.79
C GLU A 165 2.55 0.04 -21.51
N ALA A 166 1.56 -0.46 -20.75
CA ALA A 166 1.78 -1.30 -19.58
C ALA A 166 2.53 -2.61 -19.94
N LEU A 167 2.13 -3.28 -21.03
CA LEU A 167 2.83 -4.47 -21.53
C LEU A 167 4.28 -4.17 -21.89
N GLN A 168 4.52 -3.08 -22.61
CA GLN A 168 5.86 -2.68 -23.03
C GLN A 168 6.72 -2.32 -21.82
N PHE A 169 6.16 -1.58 -20.86
CA PHE A 169 6.85 -1.18 -19.64
C PHE A 169 7.32 -2.38 -18.80
N VAL A 170 6.48 -3.41 -18.64
CA VAL A 170 6.86 -4.63 -17.94
C VAL A 170 8.02 -5.35 -18.63
N LYS A 171 8.01 -5.41 -19.98
CA LYS A 171 9.10 -6.00 -20.76
C LYS A 171 10.39 -5.20 -20.65
N ASP A 172 10.28 -3.87 -20.69
CA ASP A 172 11.46 -2.99 -20.68
C ASP A 172 12.13 -2.89 -19.31
N THR A 173 11.38 -3.11 -18.22
CA THR A 173 11.87 -2.90 -16.87
C THR A 173 12.13 -4.19 -16.09
N GLY A 174 11.39 -5.26 -16.37
CA GLY A 174 11.45 -6.51 -15.60
C GLY A 174 10.89 -6.39 -14.18
N VAL A 175 9.99 -5.44 -13.93
CA VAL A 175 9.34 -5.19 -12.64
C VAL A 175 8.48 -6.39 -12.19
N ASP A 176 8.36 -6.59 -10.87
CA ASP A 176 7.64 -7.75 -10.28
C ASP A 176 6.15 -7.51 -10.06
N ALA A 177 5.73 -6.25 -9.89
CA ALA A 177 4.34 -5.84 -9.73
C ALA A 177 4.13 -4.47 -10.34
N LEU A 178 2.95 -4.21 -10.90
CA LEU A 178 2.66 -2.97 -11.61
C LEU A 178 1.43 -2.27 -11.04
N ALA A 179 1.62 -1.04 -10.55
CA ALA A 179 0.53 -0.13 -10.23
C ALA A 179 0.01 0.53 -11.52
N ILE A 180 -1.31 0.49 -11.69
CA ILE A 180 -1.99 1.07 -12.85
C ILE A 180 -3.02 2.11 -12.43
N ALA A 181 -3.15 3.16 -13.22
CA ALA A 181 -4.15 4.20 -13.02
C ALA A 181 -5.45 3.83 -13.75
N ILE A 182 -6.51 3.56 -12.99
CA ILE A 182 -7.86 3.25 -13.51
C ILE A 182 -8.92 4.24 -13.04
N GLY A 183 -8.51 5.44 -12.59
CA GLY A 183 -9.42 6.52 -12.17
C GLY A 183 -9.52 6.72 -10.66
N THR A 184 -8.70 6.06 -9.84
CA THR A 184 -8.54 6.36 -8.43
C THR A 184 -7.68 7.61 -8.23
N SER A 185 -7.74 8.21 -7.03
CA SER A 185 -6.93 9.38 -6.65
C SER A 185 -6.40 9.25 -5.23
N HIS A 186 -5.27 9.89 -4.94
CA HIS A 186 -4.73 9.98 -3.59
C HIS A 186 -5.57 10.90 -2.67
N GLY A 187 -5.47 10.69 -1.34
CA GLY A 187 -6.14 11.50 -0.32
C GLY A 187 -7.58 11.09 -0.02
N ALA A 188 -8.30 11.93 0.73
CA ALA A 188 -9.66 11.65 1.21
C ALA A 188 -10.78 12.09 0.25
N TYR A 189 -10.44 12.68 -0.89
CA TYR A 189 -11.38 13.21 -1.90
C TYR A 189 -11.07 12.55 -3.24
N LYS A 190 -11.48 11.29 -3.38
CA LYS A 190 -11.01 10.41 -4.47
C LYS A 190 -11.67 10.66 -5.82
N PHE A 191 -12.86 11.25 -5.84
CA PHE A 191 -13.59 11.49 -7.08
C PHE A 191 -13.90 12.98 -7.28
N LYS A 192 -13.55 13.49 -8.46
CA LYS A 192 -14.05 14.77 -8.98
C LYS A 192 -14.95 14.45 -10.17
N GLY A 193 -16.24 14.15 -9.94
CA GLY A 193 -17.19 13.78 -10.98
C GLY A 193 -17.74 12.35 -10.88
N ALA A 194 -17.95 11.66 -12.02
CA ALA A 194 -18.50 10.31 -12.01
C ALA A 194 -17.58 9.29 -11.35
N LYS A 195 -18.13 8.51 -10.41
CA LYS A 195 -17.42 7.46 -9.63
C LYS A 195 -17.26 6.16 -10.43
N VAL A 196 -16.66 6.24 -11.60
CA VAL A 196 -16.51 5.06 -12.46
C VAL A 196 -15.03 4.76 -12.60
N LEU A 197 -14.63 3.57 -12.14
CA LEU A 197 -13.29 3.05 -12.43
C LEU A 197 -13.28 2.43 -13.83
N ALA A 198 -12.18 2.59 -14.55
CA ALA A 198 -11.95 2.02 -15.87
C ALA A 198 -11.67 0.49 -15.78
N PHE A 199 -12.69 -0.28 -15.43
CA PHE A 199 -12.59 -1.74 -15.30
C PHE A 199 -12.29 -2.44 -16.63
N ASP A 200 -12.69 -1.86 -17.74
CA ASP A 200 -12.33 -2.29 -19.09
C ASP A 200 -10.82 -2.22 -19.32
N VAL A 201 -10.19 -1.12 -18.93
CA VAL A 201 -8.72 -0.97 -18.97
C VAL A 201 -8.03 -2.02 -18.08
N LEU A 202 -8.51 -2.23 -16.84
CA LEU A 202 -7.98 -3.28 -15.96
C LEU A 202 -8.05 -4.67 -16.62
N GLN A 203 -9.17 -5.01 -17.25
CA GLN A 203 -9.33 -6.29 -17.93
C GLN A 203 -8.38 -6.43 -19.12
N GLU A 204 -8.18 -5.38 -19.92
CA GLU A 204 -7.24 -5.41 -21.04
C GLU A 204 -5.80 -5.54 -20.56
N VAL A 205 -5.40 -4.78 -19.52
CA VAL A 205 -4.08 -4.92 -18.92
C VAL A 205 -3.88 -6.35 -18.41
N ARG A 206 -4.86 -6.94 -17.68
CA ARG A 206 -4.76 -8.30 -17.15
C ARG A 206 -4.59 -9.38 -18.22
N LYS A 207 -5.14 -9.20 -19.43
CA LYS A 207 -4.94 -10.12 -20.56
C LYS A 207 -3.51 -10.06 -21.11
N LEU A 208 -2.85 -8.92 -20.99
CA LEU A 208 -1.55 -8.66 -21.62
C LEU A 208 -0.36 -8.95 -20.68
N ILE A 209 -0.51 -8.71 -19.38
CA ILE A 209 0.57 -8.91 -18.40
C ILE A 209 0.22 -10.00 -17.41
N ASP A 210 1.21 -10.80 -17.00
CA ASP A 210 1.01 -11.89 -16.04
C ASP A 210 1.50 -11.55 -14.63
N ILE A 211 2.21 -10.44 -14.42
CA ILE A 211 2.64 -10.01 -13.10
C ILE A 211 1.48 -9.48 -12.26
N PRO A 212 1.58 -9.46 -10.91
CA PRO A 212 0.58 -8.86 -10.04
C PRO A 212 0.27 -7.40 -10.38
N ILE A 213 -1.03 -7.05 -10.32
CA ILE A 213 -1.52 -5.67 -10.52
C ILE A 213 -1.81 -5.04 -9.17
N VAL A 214 -1.45 -3.77 -9.03
CA VAL A 214 -1.60 -2.96 -7.83
C VAL A 214 -2.57 -1.81 -8.07
N LEU A 215 -3.39 -1.50 -7.06
CA LEU A 215 -4.28 -0.34 -7.07
C LEU A 215 -3.90 0.65 -5.98
N HIS A 216 -3.43 1.82 -6.40
CA HIS A 216 -3.16 2.98 -5.55
C HIS A 216 -4.39 3.87 -5.41
N GLY A 217 -4.38 4.80 -4.45
CA GLY A 217 -5.51 5.68 -4.20
C GLY A 217 -6.80 4.93 -3.83
N ALA A 218 -6.71 3.75 -3.22
CA ALA A 218 -7.79 2.79 -3.08
C ALA A 218 -8.46 2.76 -1.70
N SER A 219 -8.19 3.73 -0.82
CA SER A 219 -8.91 3.83 0.47
C SER A 219 -10.40 4.05 0.26
N SER A 220 -11.23 3.38 1.04
CA SER A 220 -12.68 3.43 0.89
C SER A 220 -13.33 4.63 1.59
N VAL A 221 -12.59 5.34 2.45
CA VAL A 221 -13.03 6.53 3.19
C VAL A 221 -14.43 6.32 3.78
N PRO A 222 -14.59 5.39 4.75
CA PRO A 222 -15.90 5.01 5.28
C PRO A 222 -16.64 6.22 5.82
N LYS A 223 -17.92 6.37 5.40
CA LYS A 223 -18.76 7.52 5.76
C LYS A 223 -18.88 7.70 7.26
N GLU A 224 -19.01 6.62 8.00
CA GLU A 224 -19.11 6.62 9.47
C GLU A 224 -17.87 7.22 10.14
N LEU A 225 -16.69 7.05 9.57
CA LEU A 225 -15.46 7.68 10.07
C LEU A 225 -15.44 9.18 9.79
N ILE A 226 -15.88 9.61 8.62
CA ILE A 226 -16.02 11.03 8.26
C ILE A 226 -17.06 11.69 9.18
N ASP A 227 -18.20 11.06 9.36
CA ASP A 227 -19.25 11.56 10.25
C ASP A 227 -18.74 11.68 11.70
N ALA A 228 -17.98 10.71 12.18
CA ALA A 228 -17.35 10.75 13.50
C ALA A 228 -16.31 11.86 13.61
N VAL A 229 -15.41 12.02 12.62
CA VAL A 229 -14.44 13.12 12.58
C VAL A 229 -15.15 14.47 12.66
N ASN A 230 -16.21 14.68 11.86
CA ASN A 230 -16.96 15.93 11.83
C ASN A 230 -17.74 16.16 13.11
N LYS A 231 -18.38 15.12 13.69
CA LYS A 231 -19.12 15.19 14.96
C LYS A 231 -18.23 15.64 16.11
N TYR A 232 -16.98 15.18 16.15
CA TYR A 232 -16.04 15.48 17.23
C TYR A 232 -15.06 16.62 16.88
N GLY A 233 -15.55 17.65 16.17
CA GLY A 233 -14.85 18.90 15.94
C GLY A 233 -13.87 18.89 14.77
N GLY A 234 -13.92 17.87 13.91
CA GLY A 234 -13.22 17.89 12.62
C GLY A 234 -14.00 18.66 11.55
N LYS A 235 -13.38 18.82 10.38
CA LYS A 235 -14.00 19.49 9.23
C LYS A 235 -13.57 18.84 7.93
N MET A 236 -14.32 17.81 7.52
CA MET A 236 -14.06 17.05 6.28
C MET A 236 -15.34 16.96 5.42
N PRO A 237 -15.87 18.11 4.91
CA PRO A 237 -17.07 18.08 4.09
C PRO A 237 -16.77 17.45 2.72
N GLY A 238 -17.63 16.53 2.26
CA GLY A 238 -17.53 15.93 0.93
C GLY A 238 -16.34 14.96 0.75
N ALA A 239 -15.70 14.53 1.85
CA ALA A 239 -14.70 13.46 1.77
C ALA A 239 -15.37 12.15 1.34
N GLU A 240 -14.78 11.46 0.38
CA GLU A 240 -15.32 10.26 -0.22
C GLU A 240 -14.23 9.39 -0.83
N GLY A 241 -14.35 8.07 -0.66
CA GLY A 241 -13.40 7.09 -1.15
C GLY A 241 -13.94 6.15 -2.21
N VAL A 242 -13.16 5.13 -2.53
CA VAL A 242 -13.56 4.09 -3.47
C VAL A 242 -14.58 3.15 -2.79
N PRO A 243 -15.78 2.94 -3.36
CA PRO A 243 -16.75 2.00 -2.81
C PRO A 243 -16.15 0.58 -2.65
N MET A 244 -16.47 -0.12 -1.56
CA MET A 244 -15.91 -1.45 -1.28
C MET A 244 -16.25 -2.45 -2.38
N GLU A 245 -17.44 -2.37 -2.95
CA GLU A 245 -17.87 -3.20 -4.09
C GLU A 245 -17.00 -2.99 -5.35
N HIS A 246 -16.48 -1.77 -5.55
CA HIS A 246 -15.55 -1.51 -6.65
C HIS A 246 -14.18 -2.13 -6.39
N LEU A 247 -13.69 -2.12 -5.14
CA LEU A 247 -12.45 -2.79 -4.76
C LEU A 247 -12.57 -4.30 -4.93
N GLN A 248 -13.66 -4.88 -4.46
CA GLN A 248 -13.93 -6.32 -4.64
C GLN A 248 -14.03 -6.70 -6.12
N LYS A 249 -14.69 -5.88 -6.94
CA LYS A 249 -14.73 -6.08 -8.39
C LYS A 249 -13.34 -5.97 -9.02
N ALA A 250 -12.51 -5.01 -8.59
CA ALA A 250 -11.13 -4.89 -9.09
C ALA A 250 -10.30 -6.14 -8.74
N ILE A 251 -10.47 -6.70 -7.53
CA ILE A 251 -9.83 -7.96 -7.13
C ILE A 251 -10.27 -9.12 -8.03
N GLN A 252 -11.57 -9.26 -8.26
CA GLN A 252 -12.11 -10.28 -9.17
C GLN A 252 -11.58 -10.15 -10.60
N LEU A 253 -11.26 -8.93 -11.03
CA LEU A 253 -10.71 -8.62 -12.36
C LEU A 253 -9.17 -8.69 -12.40
N GLY A 254 -8.52 -9.03 -11.30
CA GLY A 254 -7.09 -9.33 -11.29
C GLY A 254 -6.19 -8.31 -10.61
N VAL A 255 -6.69 -7.51 -9.66
CA VAL A 255 -5.87 -6.72 -8.73
C VAL A 255 -5.49 -7.59 -7.54
N GLN A 256 -4.20 -7.60 -7.16
CA GLN A 256 -3.68 -8.36 -6.03
C GLN A 256 -3.28 -7.48 -4.84
N LYS A 257 -2.81 -6.25 -5.06
CA LYS A 257 -2.41 -5.33 -3.97
C LYS A 257 -3.32 -4.11 -3.95
N ILE A 258 -3.82 -3.75 -2.77
CA ILE A 258 -4.70 -2.60 -2.56
C ILE A 258 -4.09 -1.69 -1.49
N ASN A 259 -3.70 -0.48 -1.88
CA ASN A 259 -3.12 0.49 -0.94
C ASN A 259 -4.21 1.12 -0.06
N VAL A 260 -3.98 1.08 1.26
CA VAL A 260 -4.90 1.60 2.29
C VAL A 260 -4.13 2.49 3.26
N ASP A 261 -4.29 3.81 3.15
CA ASP A 261 -3.70 4.80 4.05
C ASP A 261 -4.77 5.67 4.71
N THR A 262 -5.52 6.45 3.93
CA THR A 262 -6.51 7.42 4.42
C THR A 262 -7.48 6.83 5.45
N ASP A 263 -7.93 5.60 5.24
CA ASP A 263 -8.87 4.92 6.14
C ASP A 263 -8.27 4.72 7.54
N GLY A 264 -6.99 4.34 7.61
CA GLY A 264 -6.29 4.18 8.87
C GLY A 264 -6.11 5.50 9.62
N ARG A 265 -5.74 6.55 8.88
CA ARG A 265 -5.63 7.92 9.43
C ARG A 265 -6.97 8.39 10.01
N LEU A 266 -8.08 8.14 9.31
CA LEU A 266 -9.42 8.52 9.74
C LEU A 266 -9.87 7.76 10.98
N ALA A 267 -9.65 6.45 11.06
CA ALA A 267 -10.02 5.63 12.20
C ALA A 267 -9.34 6.12 13.49
N MET A 268 -8.05 6.40 13.42
CA MET A 268 -7.30 6.95 14.55
C MET A 268 -7.78 8.36 14.90
N THR A 269 -7.89 9.25 13.92
CA THR A 269 -8.29 10.65 14.14
C THR A 269 -9.69 10.75 14.74
N ALA A 270 -10.66 9.99 14.22
CA ALA A 270 -12.04 9.97 14.72
C ALA A 270 -12.08 9.53 16.20
N THR A 271 -11.33 8.47 16.53
CA THR A 271 -11.30 7.93 17.90
C THR A 271 -10.61 8.87 18.86
N ILE A 272 -9.47 9.44 18.50
CA ILE A 272 -8.74 10.41 19.36
C ILE A 272 -9.60 11.63 19.62
N ARG A 273 -10.24 12.20 18.59
CA ARG A 273 -11.17 13.34 18.72
C ARG A 273 -12.33 13.00 19.64
N LYS A 274 -12.90 11.80 19.49
CA LYS A 274 -13.97 11.31 20.37
C LYS A 274 -13.53 11.32 21.84
N VAL A 275 -12.36 10.73 22.15
CA VAL A 275 -11.83 10.69 23.52
C VAL A 275 -11.67 12.10 24.09
N PHE A 276 -11.04 13.02 23.37
CA PHE A 276 -10.84 14.40 23.86
C PHE A 276 -12.14 15.18 24.01
N THR A 277 -13.19 14.84 23.27
CA THR A 277 -14.50 15.49 23.39
C THR A 277 -15.33 14.90 24.53
N GLU A 278 -15.36 13.57 24.66
CA GLU A 278 -16.20 12.88 25.64
C GLU A 278 -15.52 12.72 27.02
N SER A 279 -14.20 12.83 27.08
CA SER A 279 -13.38 12.69 28.29
C SER A 279 -12.24 13.71 28.26
N PRO A 280 -12.54 15.01 28.36
CA PRO A 280 -11.55 16.10 28.17
C PRO A 280 -10.43 16.12 29.23
N GLU A 281 -10.62 15.42 30.35
CA GLU A 281 -9.61 15.23 31.40
C GLU A 281 -8.49 14.25 31.02
N LYS A 282 -8.69 13.46 29.94
CA LYS A 282 -7.71 12.47 29.50
C LYS A 282 -6.52 13.14 28.84
N PHE A 283 -5.33 12.96 29.40
CA PHE A 283 -4.07 13.53 28.91
C PHE A 283 -2.94 12.51 28.73
N ASP A 284 -3.09 11.28 29.27
CA ASP A 284 -2.12 10.21 29.06
C ASP A 284 -2.26 9.68 27.61
N PRO A 285 -1.16 9.64 26.82
CA PRO A 285 -1.20 9.10 25.45
C PRO A 285 -1.83 7.72 25.34
N ARG A 286 -1.69 6.86 26.34
CA ARG A 286 -2.28 5.52 26.37
C ARG A 286 -3.81 5.55 26.41
N ASP A 287 -4.41 6.58 26.99
CA ASP A 287 -5.86 6.74 27.12
C ASP A 287 -6.56 7.10 25.80
N TYR A 288 -5.85 7.71 24.85
CA TYR A 288 -6.41 8.06 23.54
C TYR A 288 -5.79 7.28 22.37
N LEU A 289 -4.53 6.88 22.45
CA LEU A 289 -3.90 6.03 21.42
C LEU A 289 -4.33 4.56 21.55
N GLY A 290 -4.56 4.06 22.79
CA GLY A 290 -5.07 2.71 23.02
C GLY A 290 -6.40 2.43 22.31
N PRO A 291 -7.47 3.20 22.57
CA PRO A 291 -8.73 3.09 21.85
C PRO A 291 -8.59 3.30 20.32
N ALA A 292 -7.73 4.24 19.89
CA ALA A 292 -7.47 4.48 18.48
C ALA A 292 -6.84 3.25 17.78
N ARG A 293 -5.91 2.58 18.47
CA ARG A 293 -5.32 1.31 18.02
C ARG A 293 -6.36 0.22 17.85
N THR A 294 -7.28 0.06 18.81
CA THR A 294 -8.37 -0.93 18.73
C THR A 294 -9.32 -0.64 17.57
N ALA A 295 -9.69 0.63 17.37
CA ALA A 295 -10.55 1.03 16.26
C ALA A 295 -9.89 0.75 14.89
N LEU A 296 -8.60 1.04 14.75
CA LEU A 296 -7.85 0.75 13.54
C LEU A 296 -7.72 -0.76 13.30
N GLN A 297 -7.46 -1.57 14.34
CA GLN A 297 -7.43 -3.03 14.24
C GLN A 297 -8.75 -3.57 13.64
N GLY A 298 -9.91 -3.15 14.18
CA GLY A 298 -11.21 -3.59 13.67
C GLY A 298 -11.44 -3.20 12.21
N LEU A 299 -11.05 -1.99 11.82
CA LEU A 299 -11.11 -1.54 10.43
C LEU A 299 -10.25 -2.42 9.50
N ILE A 300 -9.00 -2.66 9.87
CA ILE A 300 -8.07 -3.48 9.07
C ILE A 300 -8.57 -4.93 8.95
N ALA A 301 -9.03 -5.53 10.06
CA ALA A 301 -9.59 -6.88 10.04
C ALA A 301 -10.81 -6.98 9.11
N SER A 302 -11.69 -5.97 9.10
CA SER A 302 -12.83 -5.93 8.17
C SER A 302 -12.39 -5.86 6.71
N LYS A 303 -11.33 -5.10 6.41
CA LYS A 303 -10.76 -5.02 5.05
C LYS A 303 -10.10 -6.33 4.62
N MET A 304 -9.34 -6.98 5.49
CA MET A 304 -8.74 -8.29 5.21
C MET A 304 -9.81 -9.32 4.85
N LYS A 305 -10.95 -9.32 5.58
CA LYS A 305 -12.12 -10.15 5.25
C LYS A 305 -12.75 -9.75 3.91
N ALA A 306 -12.95 -8.46 3.66
CA ALA A 306 -13.58 -7.95 2.45
C ALA A 306 -12.74 -8.18 1.17
N PHE A 307 -11.41 -8.16 1.30
CA PHE A 307 -10.47 -8.44 0.19
C PHE A 307 -10.24 -9.93 -0.04
N GLY A 308 -10.74 -10.79 0.86
CA GLY A 308 -10.57 -12.23 0.79
C GLY A 308 -9.22 -12.72 1.32
N THR A 309 -8.42 -11.87 1.98
CA THR A 309 -7.09 -12.24 2.51
C THR A 309 -7.18 -13.12 3.77
N ALA A 310 -8.31 -13.09 4.47
CA ALA A 310 -8.50 -13.82 5.73
C ALA A 310 -8.37 -15.34 5.55
N GLY A 311 -7.60 -16.00 6.44
CA GLY A 311 -7.36 -17.43 6.41
C GLY A 311 -6.17 -17.89 5.56
N HIS A 312 -5.48 -16.98 4.88
CA HIS A 312 -4.44 -17.32 3.91
C HIS A 312 -3.00 -17.23 4.43
N ALA A 313 -2.76 -17.00 5.73
CA ALA A 313 -1.41 -16.91 6.29
C ALA A 313 -0.60 -18.21 6.16
N SER A 314 -1.25 -19.37 6.13
CA SER A 314 -0.60 -20.69 6.07
C SER A 314 -0.54 -21.31 4.67
N ASP A 315 -0.93 -20.58 3.64
CA ASP A 315 -1.11 -21.12 2.30
C ASP A 315 0.19 -21.50 1.58
N TYR A 316 1.32 -20.98 2.02
CA TYR A 316 2.61 -21.18 1.35
C TYR A 316 3.77 -21.26 2.35
N ALA A 317 4.83 -21.98 1.96
CA ALA A 317 6.07 -21.99 2.70
C ALA A 317 6.82 -20.67 2.47
N PRO A 318 7.13 -19.90 3.53
CA PRO A 318 7.81 -18.62 3.38
C PRO A 318 9.17 -18.75 2.70
N LEU A 319 9.38 -18.01 1.61
CA LEU A 319 10.68 -17.85 0.97
C LEU A 319 11.49 -16.78 1.70
N THR A 320 12.79 -16.99 1.76
CA THR A 320 13.73 -15.97 2.22
C THR A 320 14.13 -15.03 1.07
N LEU A 321 14.71 -13.88 1.39
CA LEU A 321 15.32 -13.02 0.36
C LEU A 321 16.49 -13.74 -0.35
N GLU A 322 17.21 -14.61 0.34
CA GLU A 322 18.26 -15.43 -0.28
C GLU A 322 17.70 -16.46 -1.28
N ASP A 323 16.51 -17.01 -1.03
CA ASP A 323 15.85 -17.88 -2.01
C ASP A 323 15.38 -17.08 -3.22
N MET A 324 14.90 -15.87 -3.02
CA MET A 324 14.51 -14.98 -4.11
C MET A 324 15.69 -14.52 -4.97
N LYS A 325 16.89 -14.32 -4.40
CA LYS A 325 18.09 -14.08 -5.20
C LYS A 325 18.34 -15.21 -6.21
N LYS A 326 18.13 -16.46 -5.82
CA LYS A 326 18.26 -17.60 -6.73
C LYS A 326 17.20 -17.61 -7.83
N VAL A 327 16.02 -17.07 -7.57
CA VAL A 327 14.96 -16.92 -8.57
C VAL A 327 15.32 -15.85 -9.60
N TYR A 328 15.82 -14.71 -9.15
CA TYR A 328 16.19 -13.59 -10.02
C TYR A 328 17.49 -13.80 -10.82
N ASN A 329 18.37 -14.73 -10.38
CA ASN A 329 19.63 -15.03 -11.06
C ASN A 329 19.52 -16.22 -12.06
N LYS A 330 18.31 -16.70 -12.33
CA LYS A 330 18.03 -17.72 -13.37
C LYS A 330 17.71 -17.04 -14.70
#